data_d23f1aaab28c26b1a79f9e645d6c44c2
#
_entry.id   d23f1aaab28c26b1a79f9e645d6c44c2
#
_cell.length_a   1.000
_cell.length_b   1.000
_cell.length_c   1.000
_cell.angle_alpha   90.00
_cell.angle_beta   90.00
_cell.angle_gamma   90.00
#
_symmetry.space_group_name_H-M   'P 1'
#
loop_
_entity.id
_entity.type
_entity.pdbx_description
1 polymer ?
#
loop_
_entity_poly.entity_id
_entity_poly.type
_entity_poly.pdbx_seq_one_letter_code
_entity_poly.pdbx_strand_id
1 'polypeptide(L)'
;MMDYETIKRAYAILSPVYDFLFDKVFYPGRVAAIDLLEVKPGDRILEVGVGTGLNLPLYPRDCDVTGIDISEGMLRKADERVRTYGMTNTKLLVMDASKLEFPDNSFDRVIATYVISAVPDPVKTLLEMRRVCKPSGHLVILNHFKSDNPVIGMFEKLLAPVCTKIGFDTELKLMPLLERVALAPEQLHRVNLMNGWRLVRCINP
;
A
#
# COMPACT_ATOMS: atom_id res chain seq x y z
N MET A 1 16.27 -13.42 -0.75
CA MET A 1 15.64 -12.53 0.27
C MET A 1 16.20 -11.14 -0.02
N MET A 2 15.35 -10.21 -0.42
CA MET A 2 15.79 -8.82 -0.66
C MET A 2 15.96 -8.13 0.69
N ASP A 3 17.08 -7.42 0.84
CA ASP A 3 17.30 -6.62 2.03
C ASP A 3 16.72 -5.20 1.87
N TYR A 4 16.45 -4.53 2.98
CA TYR A 4 15.90 -3.18 3.01
C TYR A 4 16.80 -2.15 2.32
N GLU A 5 18.12 -2.34 2.32
CA GLU A 5 19.06 -1.41 1.71
C GLU A 5 18.98 -1.42 0.18
N THR A 6 18.77 -2.59 -0.42
CA THR A 6 18.57 -2.74 -1.87
C THR A 6 17.26 -2.07 -2.30
N ILE A 7 16.19 -2.26 -1.51
CA ILE A 7 14.89 -1.63 -1.75
C ILE A 7 15.00 -0.11 -1.65
N LYS A 8 15.60 0.42 -0.58
CA LYS A 8 15.82 1.87 -0.39
C LYS A 8 16.57 2.51 -1.55
N ARG A 9 17.66 1.90 -2.02
CA ARG A 9 18.49 2.43 -3.12
C ARG A 9 17.72 2.44 -4.44
N ALA A 10 17.00 1.37 -4.77
CA ALA A 10 16.22 1.28 -6.00
C ALA A 10 15.13 2.38 -6.06
N TYR A 11 14.41 2.59 -4.97
CA TYR A 11 13.39 3.64 -4.89
C TYR A 11 13.96 5.07 -4.89
N ALA A 12 15.11 5.31 -4.26
CA ALA A 12 15.75 6.63 -4.27
C ALA A 12 16.19 7.07 -5.68
N ILE A 13 16.65 6.14 -6.50
CA ILE A 13 17.12 6.42 -7.88
C ILE A 13 15.93 6.61 -8.84
N LEU A 14 14.84 5.87 -8.65
CA LEU A 14 13.69 5.88 -9.55
C LEU A 14 12.67 6.99 -9.25
N SER A 15 12.83 7.68 -8.11
CA SER A 15 11.80 8.60 -7.59
C SER A 15 11.33 9.73 -8.53
N PRO A 16 12.13 10.36 -9.43
CA PRO A 16 11.64 11.41 -10.32
C PRO A 16 10.80 10.87 -11.50
N VAL A 17 11.19 9.71 -12.05
CA VAL A 17 10.46 9.04 -13.15
C VAL A 17 9.27 8.25 -12.60
N TYR A 18 9.41 7.75 -11.38
CA TYR A 18 8.41 7.02 -10.63
C TYR A 18 7.13 7.84 -10.45
N ASP A 19 7.22 9.07 -9.97
CA ASP A 19 6.06 9.94 -9.72
C ASP A 19 5.26 10.20 -11.01
N PHE A 20 5.93 10.47 -12.14
CA PHE A 20 5.25 10.79 -13.39
C PHE A 20 4.54 9.57 -14.02
N LEU A 21 5.19 8.42 -14.02
CA LEU A 21 4.62 7.20 -14.63
C LEU A 21 3.54 6.58 -13.72
N PHE A 22 3.83 6.56 -12.41
CA PHE A 22 2.93 5.97 -11.40
C PHE A 22 1.73 6.86 -11.09
N ASP A 23 1.84 8.18 -11.25
CA ASP A 23 0.71 9.07 -11.02
C ASP A 23 -0.41 8.83 -12.05
N LYS A 24 -0.10 8.84 -13.35
CA LYS A 24 -1.12 8.69 -14.40
C LYS A 24 -1.66 7.28 -14.56
N VAL A 25 -0.80 6.27 -14.52
CA VAL A 25 -1.18 4.86 -14.77
C VAL A 25 -1.89 4.24 -13.56
N PHE A 26 -1.50 4.62 -12.36
CA PHE A 26 -2.02 4.03 -11.13
C PHE A 26 -3.03 4.91 -10.38
N TYR A 27 -3.24 6.14 -10.85
CA TYR A 27 -4.21 7.08 -10.25
C TYR A 27 -5.63 6.51 -10.13
N PRO A 28 -6.22 5.86 -11.18
CA PRO A 28 -7.57 5.30 -11.05
C PRO A 28 -7.69 4.27 -9.93
N GLY A 29 -6.66 3.41 -9.77
CA GLY A 29 -6.63 2.43 -8.68
C GLY A 29 -6.49 3.08 -7.31
N ARG A 30 -5.73 4.19 -7.18
CA ARG A 30 -5.62 4.95 -5.94
C ARG A 30 -6.95 5.56 -5.52
N VAL A 31 -7.64 6.21 -6.45
CA VAL A 31 -8.98 6.77 -6.21
C VAL A 31 -9.93 5.66 -5.75
N ALA A 32 -10.00 4.56 -6.50
CA ALA A 32 -10.85 3.42 -6.13
C ALA A 32 -10.49 2.84 -4.75
N ALA A 33 -9.21 2.84 -4.36
CA ALA A 33 -8.78 2.32 -3.06
C ALA A 33 -9.21 3.24 -1.90
N ILE A 34 -9.14 4.56 -2.08
CA ILE A 34 -9.62 5.52 -1.10
C ILE A 34 -11.16 5.48 -0.99
N ASP A 35 -11.86 5.38 -2.13
CA ASP A 35 -13.33 5.23 -2.14
C ASP A 35 -13.75 3.94 -1.41
N LEU A 36 -13.06 2.82 -1.67
CA LEU A 36 -13.35 1.53 -1.04
C LEU A 36 -13.03 1.51 0.47
N LEU A 37 -12.17 2.40 0.95
CA LEU A 37 -11.84 2.54 2.36
C LEU A 37 -13.05 3.05 3.18
N GLU A 38 -14.01 3.73 2.53
CA GLU A 38 -15.21 4.28 3.14
C GLU A 38 -14.90 5.13 4.37
N VAL A 39 -14.03 6.12 4.17
CA VAL A 39 -13.60 7.04 5.23
C VAL A 39 -14.78 7.85 5.76
N LYS A 40 -14.89 7.93 7.08
CA LYS A 40 -15.90 8.74 7.77
C LYS A 40 -15.26 9.94 8.46
N PRO A 41 -16.01 11.03 8.68
CA PRO A 41 -15.54 12.16 9.48
C PRO A 41 -14.99 11.69 10.84
N GLY A 42 -13.80 12.15 11.18
CA GLY A 42 -13.11 11.80 12.43
C GLY A 42 -12.40 10.45 12.43
N ASP A 43 -12.41 9.66 11.33
CA ASP A 43 -11.67 8.41 11.26
C ASP A 43 -10.15 8.65 11.38
N ARG A 44 -9.49 7.77 12.08
CA ARG A 44 -8.03 7.66 12.12
C ARG A 44 -7.57 6.65 11.11
N ILE A 45 -6.77 7.08 10.15
CA ILE A 45 -6.32 6.29 9.01
C ILE A 45 -4.82 6.02 9.13
N LEU A 46 -4.39 4.78 8.91
CA LEU A 46 -3.00 4.44 8.69
C LEU A 46 -2.78 4.08 7.22
N GLU A 47 -1.90 4.80 6.55
CA GLU A 47 -1.38 4.43 5.24
C GLU A 47 0.00 3.81 5.38
N VAL A 48 0.12 2.52 5.05
CA VAL A 48 1.36 1.75 5.09
C VAL A 48 2.06 1.84 3.73
N GLY A 49 3.32 2.28 3.73
CA GLY A 49 4.08 2.54 2.51
C GLY A 49 3.57 3.77 1.76
N VAL A 50 3.42 4.91 2.47
CA VAL A 50 2.88 6.15 1.89
C VAL A 50 3.72 6.70 0.73
N GLY A 51 4.99 6.30 0.64
CA GLY A 51 5.92 6.71 -0.41
C GLY A 51 6.04 8.23 -0.50
N THR A 52 5.87 8.77 -1.70
CA THR A 52 5.91 10.22 -1.97
C THR A 52 4.57 10.92 -1.67
N GLY A 53 3.59 10.23 -1.07
CA GLY A 53 2.33 10.81 -0.61
C GLY A 53 1.29 11.01 -1.72
N LEU A 54 1.30 10.20 -2.79
CA LEU A 54 0.37 10.36 -3.93
C LEU A 54 -1.10 10.16 -3.55
N ASN A 55 -1.41 9.39 -2.51
CA ASN A 55 -2.77 9.22 -2.02
C ASN A 55 -3.22 10.36 -1.10
N LEU A 56 -2.29 11.05 -0.44
CA LEU A 56 -2.61 12.02 0.60
C LEU A 56 -3.65 13.06 0.17
N PRO A 57 -3.59 13.67 -1.04
CA PRO A 57 -4.60 14.62 -1.49
C PRO A 57 -5.99 14.04 -1.75
N LEU A 58 -6.12 12.71 -1.78
CA LEU A 58 -7.39 12.02 -2.04
C LEU A 58 -8.21 11.79 -0.76
N TYR A 59 -7.57 11.88 0.42
CA TYR A 59 -8.30 11.74 1.68
C TYR A 59 -9.19 12.95 1.98
N PRO A 60 -10.36 12.73 2.58
CA PRO A 60 -11.18 13.81 3.15
C PRO A 60 -10.39 14.64 4.16
N ARG A 61 -10.76 15.92 4.32
CA ARG A 61 -10.05 16.84 5.23
C ARG A 61 -10.47 16.69 6.70
N ASP A 62 -11.53 16.00 6.95
CA ASP A 62 -12.16 15.79 8.27
C ASP A 62 -11.80 14.43 8.90
N CYS A 63 -10.71 13.79 8.45
CA CYS A 63 -10.12 12.59 9.03
C CYS A 63 -8.64 12.83 9.39
N ASP A 64 -8.06 11.99 10.25
CA ASP A 64 -6.64 12.04 10.63
C ASP A 64 -5.86 10.97 9.88
N VAL A 65 -4.87 11.37 9.07
CA VAL A 65 -4.03 10.44 8.29
C VAL A 65 -2.65 10.30 8.90
N THR A 66 -2.25 9.10 9.23
CA THR A 66 -0.86 8.75 9.55
C THR A 66 -0.27 7.95 8.40
N GLY A 67 0.72 8.50 7.70
CA GLY A 67 1.49 7.82 6.66
C GLY A 67 2.82 7.31 7.19
N ILE A 68 3.14 6.05 6.92
CA ILE A 68 4.46 5.50 7.25
C ILE A 68 5.19 5.03 6.00
N ASP A 69 6.50 5.16 6.00
CA ASP A 69 7.40 4.59 5.01
C ASP A 69 8.76 4.31 5.64
N ILE A 70 9.50 3.32 5.13
CA ILE A 70 10.86 3.02 5.59
C ILE A 70 11.89 4.00 5.04
N SER A 71 11.56 4.70 3.95
CA SER A 71 12.43 5.61 3.22
C SER A 71 12.21 7.06 3.63
N GLU A 72 13.17 7.63 4.36
CA GLU A 72 13.18 9.06 4.66
C GLU A 72 13.14 9.94 3.39
N GLY A 73 13.76 9.49 2.29
CA GLY A 73 13.77 10.21 1.02
C GLY A 73 12.37 10.32 0.40
N MET A 74 11.55 9.26 0.52
CA MET A 74 10.16 9.28 0.10
C MET A 74 9.34 10.20 1.00
N LEU A 75 9.52 10.10 2.31
CA LEU A 75 8.79 10.92 3.28
C LEU A 75 9.10 12.42 3.14
N ARG A 76 10.31 12.80 2.77
CA ARG A 76 10.61 14.22 2.45
C ARG A 76 9.73 14.76 1.33
N LYS A 77 9.53 13.98 0.26
CA LYS A 77 8.64 14.36 -0.85
C LYS A 77 7.17 14.37 -0.43
N ALA A 78 6.77 13.41 0.41
CA ALA A 78 5.42 13.39 0.99
C ALA A 78 5.18 14.64 1.85
N ASP A 79 6.15 15.07 2.66
CA ASP A 79 6.07 16.26 3.50
C ASP A 79 5.98 17.55 2.65
N GLU A 80 6.74 17.64 1.56
CA GLU A 80 6.59 18.72 0.57
C GLU A 80 5.17 18.78 0.00
N ARG A 81 4.58 17.61 -0.29
CA ARG A 81 3.20 17.50 -0.77
C ARG A 81 2.20 17.92 0.30
N VAL A 82 2.36 17.46 1.55
CA VAL A 82 1.55 17.87 2.71
C VAL A 82 1.53 19.41 2.84
N ARG A 83 2.70 20.05 2.77
CA ARG A 83 2.82 21.51 2.83
C ARG A 83 2.18 22.19 1.63
N THR A 84 2.43 21.70 0.41
CA THR A 84 1.89 22.28 -0.85
C THR A 84 0.36 22.28 -0.85
N TYR A 85 -0.26 21.21 -0.36
CA TYR A 85 -1.72 21.08 -0.31
C TYR A 85 -2.34 21.57 1.01
N GLY A 86 -1.55 22.10 1.95
CA GLY A 86 -2.02 22.60 3.24
C GLY A 86 -2.75 21.54 4.08
N MET A 87 -2.18 20.32 4.16
CA MET A 87 -2.81 19.18 4.83
C MET A 87 -2.44 19.16 6.31
N THR A 88 -3.26 19.80 7.15
CA THR A 88 -3.00 19.93 8.60
C THR A 88 -3.34 18.68 9.41
N ASN A 89 -4.04 17.74 8.81
CA ASN A 89 -4.54 16.48 9.38
C ASN A 89 -3.63 15.27 9.05
N THR A 90 -2.40 15.51 8.55
CA THR A 90 -1.50 14.45 8.10
C THR A 90 -0.24 14.40 8.94
N LYS A 91 0.14 13.21 9.42
CA LYS A 91 1.39 12.92 10.12
C LYS A 91 2.20 11.90 9.33
N LEU A 92 3.50 12.12 9.18
CA LEU A 92 4.42 11.22 8.46
C LEU A 92 5.50 10.70 9.41
N LEU A 93 5.75 9.37 9.36
CA LEU A 93 6.71 8.71 10.25
C LEU A 93 7.58 7.72 9.48
N VAL A 94 8.89 7.72 9.76
CA VAL A 94 9.78 6.65 9.32
C VAL A 94 9.51 5.43 10.18
N MET A 95 9.06 4.32 9.55
CA MET A 95 8.69 3.12 10.29
C MET A 95 8.75 1.88 9.41
N ASP A 96 9.15 0.75 10.00
CA ASP A 96 9.08 -0.57 9.38
C ASP A 96 7.65 -1.12 9.45
N ALA A 97 7.05 -1.38 8.29
CA ALA A 97 5.69 -1.94 8.19
C ALA A 97 5.54 -3.33 8.84
N SER A 98 6.63 -4.07 9.01
CA SER A 98 6.64 -5.37 9.69
C SER A 98 6.71 -5.27 11.22
N LYS A 99 6.86 -4.05 11.77
CA LYS A 99 6.94 -3.78 13.21
C LYS A 99 6.38 -2.39 13.49
N LEU A 100 5.06 -2.27 13.54
CA LEU A 100 4.38 -1.01 13.78
C LEU A 100 4.45 -0.60 15.25
N GLU A 101 4.96 0.61 15.50
CA GLU A 101 5.08 1.18 16.85
C GLU A 101 3.79 1.88 17.30
N PHE A 102 2.64 1.27 16.99
CA PHE A 102 1.33 1.71 17.41
C PHE A 102 0.68 0.67 18.33
N PRO A 103 -0.13 1.10 19.30
CA PRO A 103 -0.96 0.17 20.08
C PRO A 103 -1.94 -0.60 19.21
N ASP A 104 -2.43 -1.73 19.70
CA ASP A 104 -3.51 -2.48 19.08
C ASP A 104 -4.75 -1.58 18.92
N ASN A 105 -5.53 -1.82 17.87
CA ASN A 105 -6.81 -1.13 17.65
C ASN A 105 -6.70 0.40 17.60
N SER A 106 -5.62 0.95 17.05
CA SER A 106 -5.33 2.38 16.99
C SER A 106 -6.02 3.13 15.85
N PHE A 107 -6.38 2.42 14.77
CA PHE A 107 -6.88 3.02 13.54
C PHE A 107 -8.23 2.44 13.12
N ASP A 108 -9.10 3.32 12.63
CA ASP A 108 -10.43 2.94 12.10
C ASP A 108 -10.28 2.32 10.71
N ARG A 109 -9.30 2.80 9.95
CA ARG A 109 -9.00 2.37 8.58
C ARG A 109 -7.50 2.14 8.41
N VAL A 110 -7.11 1.07 7.72
CA VAL A 110 -5.72 0.78 7.39
C VAL A 110 -5.63 0.46 5.89
N ILE A 111 -4.71 1.10 5.19
CA ILE A 111 -4.56 0.93 3.75
C ILE A 111 -3.09 0.71 3.36
N ALA A 112 -2.89 -0.15 2.36
CA ALA A 112 -1.60 -0.38 1.71
C ALA A 112 -1.77 -0.39 0.20
N THR A 113 -1.19 0.58 -0.51
CA THR A 113 -1.26 0.66 -1.97
C THR A 113 0.11 0.46 -2.58
N TYR A 114 0.24 -0.58 -3.42
CA TYR A 114 1.45 -0.92 -4.19
C TYR A 114 2.69 -1.24 -3.34
N VAL A 115 2.52 -1.60 -2.07
CA VAL A 115 3.63 -1.84 -1.13
C VAL A 115 3.76 -3.30 -0.71
N ILE A 116 2.69 -4.09 -0.69
CA ILE A 116 2.69 -5.46 -0.15
C ILE A 116 3.65 -6.39 -0.91
N SER A 117 3.84 -6.20 -2.21
CA SER A 117 4.84 -6.96 -2.99
C SER A 117 6.27 -6.43 -2.85
N ALA A 118 6.46 -5.28 -2.21
CA ALA A 118 7.76 -4.64 -2.03
C ALA A 118 8.33 -4.79 -0.60
N VAL A 119 7.53 -5.26 0.36
CA VAL A 119 8.03 -5.53 1.72
C VAL A 119 8.71 -6.90 1.82
N PRO A 120 9.73 -7.06 2.69
CA PRO A 120 10.43 -8.33 2.85
C PRO A 120 9.55 -9.45 3.40
N ASP A 121 8.59 -9.14 4.27
CA ASP A 121 7.65 -10.09 4.86
C ASP A 121 6.20 -9.58 4.76
N PRO A 122 5.51 -9.90 3.65
CA PRO A 122 4.11 -9.51 3.44
C PRO A 122 3.16 -10.03 4.52
N VAL A 123 3.42 -11.23 5.05
CA VAL A 123 2.57 -11.84 6.09
C VAL A 123 2.67 -11.07 7.38
N LYS A 124 3.89 -10.78 7.82
CA LYS A 124 4.12 -10.02 9.04
C LYS A 124 3.57 -8.60 8.92
N THR A 125 3.75 -7.97 7.76
CA THR A 125 3.17 -6.64 7.48
C THR A 125 1.65 -6.66 7.61
N LEU A 126 0.96 -7.64 7.01
CA LEU A 126 -0.50 -7.74 7.12
C LEU A 126 -0.98 -8.08 8.53
N LEU A 127 -0.23 -8.89 9.29
CA LEU A 127 -0.53 -9.16 10.71
C LEU A 127 -0.44 -7.88 11.54
N GLU A 128 0.57 -7.04 11.32
CA GLU A 128 0.70 -5.75 11.99
C GLU A 128 -0.42 -4.77 11.58
N MET A 129 -0.74 -4.68 10.27
CA MET A 129 -1.88 -3.89 9.79
C MET A 129 -3.18 -4.33 10.47
N ARG A 130 -3.41 -5.64 10.58
CA ARG A 130 -4.56 -6.23 11.27
C ARG A 130 -4.57 -5.87 12.77
N ARG A 131 -3.43 -6.00 13.45
CA ARG A 131 -3.29 -5.71 14.88
C ARG A 131 -3.65 -4.27 15.21
N VAL A 132 -3.16 -3.32 14.42
CA VAL A 132 -3.40 -1.89 14.66
C VAL A 132 -4.75 -1.40 14.18
N CYS A 133 -5.43 -2.14 13.32
CA CYS A 133 -6.79 -1.84 12.87
C CYS A 133 -7.79 -2.25 13.95
N LYS A 134 -8.76 -1.38 14.25
CA LYS A 134 -9.85 -1.67 15.18
C LYS A 134 -10.69 -2.86 14.72
N PRO A 135 -11.35 -3.61 15.64
CA PRO A 135 -12.40 -4.56 15.26
C PRO A 135 -13.47 -3.88 14.41
N SER A 136 -13.94 -4.57 13.38
CA SER A 136 -14.85 -4.04 12.36
C SER A 136 -14.30 -2.87 11.53
N GLY A 137 -13.02 -2.52 11.69
CA GLY A 137 -12.31 -1.56 10.84
C GLY A 137 -12.02 -2.11 9.45
N HIS A 138 -11.80 -1.22 8.48
CA HIS A 138 -11.52 -1.63 7.11
C HIS A 138 -10.01 -1.73 6.85
N LEU A 139 -9.60 -2.86 6.28
CA LEU A 139 -8.26 -3.03 5.70
C LEU A 139 -8.39 -3.06 4.18
N VAL A 140 -7.75 -2.10 3.51
CA VAL A 140 -7.76 -2.02 2.05
C VAL A 140 -6.35 -2.27 1.52
N ILE A 141 -6.24 -3.19 0.55
CA ILE A 141 -4.98 -3.55 -0.08
C ILE A 141 -5.14 -3.38 -1.59
N LEU A 142 -4.27 -2.59 -2.19
CA LEU A 142 -4.16 -2.47 -3.64
C LEU A 142 -2.76 -2.87 -4.06
N ASN A 143 -2.64 -4.00 -4.79
CA ASN A 143 -1.35 -4.48 -5.23
C ASN A 143 -1.46 -5.31 -6.51
N HIS A 144 -0.33 -5.53 -7.19
CA HIS A 144 -0.22 -6.57 -8.19
C HIS A 144 -0.08 -7.92 -7.50
N PHE A 145 -0.88 -8.89 -7.90
CA PHE A 145 -0.77 -10.29 -7.46
C PHE A 145 -0.70 -11.19 -8.68
N LYS A 146 0.01 -12.31 -8.53
CA LYS A 146 0.15 -13.31 -9.58
C LYS A 146 -1.21 -13.69 -10.16
N SER A 147 -1.31 -13.67 -11.48
CA SER A 147 -2.52 -14.04 -12.20
C SER A 147 -2.71 -15.56 -12.22
N ASP A 148 -3.94 -16.02 -12.03
CA ASP A 148 -4.30 -17.42 -12.24
C ASP A 148 -4.49 -17.75 -13.74
N ASN A 149 -4.48 -16.74 -14.62
CA ASN A 149 -4.55 -16.93 -16.06
C ASN A 149 -3.17 -17.38 -16.60
N PRO A 150 -3.07 -18.58 -17.22
CA PRO A 150 -1.78 -19.11 -17.65
C PRO A 150 -1.07 -18.27 -18.70
N VAL A 151 -1.81 -17.55 -19.55
CA VAL A 151 -1.24 -16.67 -20.59
C VAL A 151 -0.62 -15.42 -19.93
N ILE A 152 -1.35 -14.79 -19.02
CA ILE A 152 -0.84 -13.62 -18.27
C ILE A 152 0.33 -14.05 -17.40
N GLY A 153 0.23 -15.18 -16.70
CA GLY A 153 1.30 -15.72 -15.86
C GLY A 153 2.59 -16.05 -16.62
N MET A 154 2.51 -16.37 -17.92
CA MET A 154 3.69 -16.56 -18.76
C MET A 154 4.39 -15.22 -19.03
N PHE A 155 3.65 -14.14 -19.31
CA PHE A 155 4.21 -12.80 -19.46
C PHE A 155 4.77 -12.26 -18.15
N GLU A 156 4.09 -12.49 -17.02
CA GLU A 156 4.58 -12.15 -15.69
C GLU A 156 5.93 -12.83 -15.39
N LYS A 157 6.07 -14.13 -15.71
CA LYS A 157 7.35 -14.86 -15.57
C LYS A 157 8.47 -14.31 -16.43
N LEU A 158 8.14 -13.85 -17.64
CA LEU A 158 9.13 -13.24 -18.54
C LEU A 158 9.66 -11.91 -18.00
N LEU A 159 8.79 -11.14 -17.34
CA LEU A 159 9.13 -9.84 -16.75
C LEU A 159 9.65 -9.96 -15.30
N ALA A 160 9.43 -11.09 -14.63
CA ALA A 160 9.82 -11.32 -13.25
C ALA A 160 11.29 -10.97 -12.93
N PRO A 161 12.30 -11.33 -13.76
CA PRO A 161 13.70 -10.97 -13.48
C PRO A 161 13.95 -9.47 -13.42
N VAL A 162 13.20 -8.67 -14.21
CA VAL A 162 13.29 -7.21 -14.21
C VAL A 162 12.57 -6.65 -12.98
N CYS A 163 11.35 -7.13 -12.73
CA CYS A 163 10.53 -6.71 -11.58
C CYS A 163 11.22 -7.00 -10.25
N THR A 164 11.84 -8.18 -10.11
CA THR A 164 12.59 -8.56 -8.90
C THR A 164 13.79 -7.64 -8.66
N LYS A 165 14.50 -7.22 -9.72
CA LYS A 165 15.61 -6.26 -9.60
C LYS A 165 15.18 -4.88 -9.11
N ILE A 166 13.93 -4.48 -9.37
CA ILE A 166 13.36 -3.21 -8.92
C ILE A 166 12.49 -3.37 -7.67
N GLY A 167 12.54 -4.55 -6.99
CA GLY A 167 11.94 -4.72 -5.68
C GLY A 167 10.50 -5.20 -5.65
N PHE A 168 9.96 -5.77 -6.76
CA PHE A 168 8.59 -6.29 -6.78
C PHE A 168 8.58 -7.82 -6.81
N ASP A 169 7.84 -8.43 -5.87
CA ASP A 169 7.51 -9.86 -5.92
C ASP A 169 6.29 -10.09 -6.82
N THR A 170 6.51 -10.65 -8.00
CA THR A 170 5.45 -10.99 -8.98
C THR A 170 4.81 -12.36 -8.73
N GLU A 171 5.36 -13.17 -7.82
CA GLU A 171 4.85 -14.51 -7.50
C GLU A 171 3.86 -14.51 -6.33
N LEU A 172 3.63 -13.36 -5.69
CA LEU A 172 2.75 -13.22 -4.54
C LEU A 172 1.30 -13.53 -4.93
N LYS A 173 0.66 -14.47 -4.23
CA LYS A 173 -0.74 -14.86 -4.43
C LYS A 173 -1.62 -14.26 -3.34
N LEU A 174 -2.72 -13.60 -3.75
CA LEU A 174 -3.60 -12.89 -2.83
C LEU A 174 -4.30 -13.82 -1.82
N MET A 175 -5.02 -14.84 -2.30
CA MET A 175 -5.85 -15.68 -1.42
C MET A 175 -5.03 -16.44 -0.38
N PRO A 176 -3.93 -17.14 -0.73
CA PRO A 176 -3.06 -17.78 0.26
C PRO A 176 -2.44 -16.80 1.27
N LEU A 177 -2.18 -15.56 0.84
CA LEU A 177 -1.66 -14.53 1.73
C LEU A 177 -2.70 -14.10 2.77
N LEU A 178 -3.94 -13.83 2.34
CA LEU A 178 -5.04 -13.46 3.24
C LEU A 178 -5.39 -14.59 4.22
N GLU A 179 -5.41 -15.85 3.75
CA GLU A 179 -5.65 -17.02 4.61
C GLU A 179 -4.62 -17.12 5.74
N ARG A 180 -3.33 -16.90 5.44
CA ARG A 180 -2.24 -16.93 6.44
C ARG A 180 -2.40 -15.90 7.55
N VAL A 181 -3.10 -14.81 7.29
CA VAL A 181 -3.34 -13.72 8.26
C VAL A 181 -4.77 -13.72 8.78
N ALA A 182 -5.56 -14.78 8.50
CA ALA A 182 -6.96 -14.92 8.88
C ALA A 182 -7.80 -13.69 8.51
N LEU A 183 -7.63 -13.18 7.28
CA LEU A 183 -8.47 -12.16 6.66
C LEU A 183 -9.29 -12.79 5.54
N ALA A 184 -10.54 -12.40 5.44
CA ALA A 184 -11.42 -12.77 4.32
C ALA A 184 -11.77 -11.52 3.49
N PRO A 185 -11.69 -11.59 2.15
CA PRO A 185 -12.10 -10.48 1.33
C PRO A 185 -13.61 -10.30 1.41
N GLU A 186 -14.05 -9.10 1.78
CA GLU A 186 -15.45 -8.69 1.68
C GLU A 186 -15.77 -8.19 0.28
N GLN A 187 -14.84 -7.41 -0.30
CA GLN A 187 -14.93 -6.92 -1.67
C GLN A 187 -13.59 -7.13 -2.39
N LEU A 188 -13.67 -7.53 -3.66
CA LEU A 188 -12.51 -7.76 -4.51
C LEU A 188 -12.77 -7.20 -5.92
N HIS A 189 -11.94 -6.25 -6.33
CA HIS A 189 -12.01 -5.60 -7.62
C HIS A 189 -10.72 -5.77 -8.41
N ARG A 190 -10.83 -5.65 -9.72
CA ARG A 190 -9.69 -5.53 -10.65
C ARG A 190 -9.63 -4.08 -11.12
N VAL A 191 -8.46 -3.49 -11.03
CA VAL A 191 -8.26 -2.07 -11.36
C VAL A 191 -7.02 -1.86 -12.22
N ASN A 192 -6.81 -0.63 -12.64
CA ASN A 192 -5.70 -0.15 -13.46
C ASN A 192 -5.63 -0.81 -14.86
N LEU A 193 -4.51 -0.58 -15.54
CA LEU A 193 -4.30 -1.02 -16.91
C LEU A 193 -4.52 -2.54 -17.04
N MET A 194 -5.34 -2.93 -18.01
CA MET A 194 -5.68 -4.33 -18.32
C MET A 194 -6.24 -5.14 -17.11
N ASN A 195 -6.75 -4.46 -16.07
CA ASN A 195 -7.22 -5.11 -14.83
C ASN A 195 -6.14 -5.98 -14.13
N GLY A 196 -4.87 -5.60 -14.27
CA GLY A 196 -3.72 -6.36 -13.75
C GLY A 196 -3.53 -6.27 -12.24
N TRP A 197 -4.21 -5.36 -11.55
CA TRP A 197 -4.12 -5.18 -10.10
C TRP A 197 -5.37 -5.64 -9.38
N ARG A 198 -5.18 -6.11 -8.15
CA ARG A 198 -6.27 -6.47 -7.25
C ARG A 198 -6.40 -5.40 -6.19
N LEU A 199 -7.62 -4.90 -6.05
CA LEU A 199 -8.05 -4.05 -4.96
C LEU A 199 -8.99 -4.85 -4.08
N VAL A 200 -8.62 -5.06 -2.83
CA VAL A 200 -9.37 -5.86 -1.87
C VAL A 200 -9.65 -5.08 -0.60
N ARG A 201 -10.89 -5.19 -0.11
CA ARG A 201 -11.28 -4.77 1.23
C ARG A 201 -11.55 -5.99 2.10
N CYS A 202 -10.98 -5.99 3.30
CA CYS A 202 -11.30 -6.92 4.36
C CYS A 202 -11.87 -6.15 5.56
N ILE A 203 -12.79 -6.76 6.29
CA ILE A 203 -13.22 -6.28 7.62
C ILE A 203 -12.31 -6.94 8.66
N ASN A 204 -11.76 -6.16 9.58
CA ASN A 204 -10.98 -6.73 10.68
C ASN A 204 -11.91 -7.48 11.64
N PRO A 205 -11.66 -8.77 11.92
CA PRO A 205 -12.50 -9.56 12.81
C PRO A 205 -12.52 -9.04 14.25
#